data_c54c857d04f95b2c83b75694a1b525f6
#
_entry.id   c54c857d04f95b2c83b75694a1b525f6
#
_cell.length_a   1.000
_cell.length_b   1.000
_cell.length_c   1.000
_cell.angle_alpha   90.00
_cell.angle_beta   90.00
_cell.angle_gamma   90.00
#
_symmetry.space_group_name_H-M   'P 1'
#
loop_
_entity.id
_entity.type
_entity.pdbx_description
1 polymer ?
#
loop_
_entity_poly.entity_id
_entity_poly.type
_entity_poly.pdbx_seq_one_letter_code
_entity_poly.pdbx_strand_id
1 'polypeptide(L)'
;LLSDTDAYYDRDPRRHPDAAPLDSVEAVTLEMVESAGHAGSSRGTGGMRTKLKAIQIAADGGCRVVLAHGREGDVLSRILKGERVGTVFAARRNLKNRSRWLLHSAPRGQIIVDDGAVEAIKRHNSLLVTGVVTVEGNFDSGDVVMVNDVAKLVSAFSSRELALLIGRHSSEIPSILGHDVDRRFIARPEEIVFFE
;
A
#
# COMPACT_ATOMS: atom_id res chain seq x y z
N LEU A 1 -13.52 -7.93 -11.74
CA LEU A 1 -13.88 -8.53 -10.45
C LEU A 1 -15.37 -8.93 -10.51
N LEU A 2 -15.63 -10.21 -10.71
CA LEU A 2 -17.00 -10.73 -10.71
C LEU A 2 -17.43 -11.11 -9.30
N SER A 3 -18.65 -10.74 -8.92
CA SER A 3 -19.18 -10.84 -7.57
C SER A 3 -20.67 -11.20 -7.57
N ASP A 4 -21.22 -11.33 -6.39
CA ASP A 4 -22.67 -11.37 -6.09
C ASP A 4 -23.32 -9.97 -6.09
N THR A 5 -22.53 -8.93 -6.33
CA THR A 5 -22.96 -7.53 -6.41
C THR A 5 -22.79 -7.07 -7.85
N ASP A 6 -23.80 -6.38 -8.37
CA ASP A 6 -23.86 -5.89 -9.76
C ASP A 6 -23.04 -4.61 -9.98
N ALA A 7 -22.94 -3.74 -8.96
CA ALA A 7 -22.22 -2.47 -9.01
C ALA A 7 -21.72 -2.05 -7.63
N TYR A 8 -20.95 -0.97 -7.56
CA TYR A 8 -20.69 -0.20 -6.37
C TYR A 8 -21.70 0.96 -6.28
N TYR A 9 -22.30 1.15 -5.12
CA TYR A 9 -23.38 2.11 -4.89
C TYR A 9 -22.89 3.29 -4.05
N ASP A 10 -23.57 4.42 -4.16
CA ASP A 10 -23.30 5.63 -3.36
C ASP A 10 -23.55 5.39 -1.85
N ARG A 11 -24.41 4.43 -1.51
CA ARG A 11 -24.70 3.96 -0.14
C ARG A 11 -25.10 2.48 -0.16
N ASP A 12 -25.25 1.86 1.02
CA ASP A 12 -25.62 0.43 1.09
C ASP A 12 -27.07 0.20 0.61
N PRO A 13 -27.27 -0.47 -0.55
CA PRO A 13 -28.62 -0.69 -1.11
C PRO A 13 -29.51 -1.59 -0.26
N ARG A 14 -28.96 -2.33 0.71
CA ARG A 14 -29.73 -3.13 1.66
C ARG A 14 -30.40 -2.29 2.72
N ARG A 15 -29.83 -1.12 3.04
CA ARG A 15 -30.31 -0.17 4.04
C ARG A 15 -31.02 1.01 3.41
N HIS A 16 -30.70 1.30 2.16
CA HIS A 16 -31.19 2.44 1.40
C HIS A 16 -31.75 1.97 0.06
N PRO A 17 -33.08 1.77 -0.05
CA PRO A 17 -33.70 1.32 -1.31
C PRO A 17 -33.53 2.31 -2.47
N ASP A 18 -33.20 3.56 -2.16
CA ASP A 18 -32.93 4.66 -3.08
C ASP A 18 -31.44 4.80 -3.43
N ALA A 19 -30.58 3.84 -3.01
CA ALA A 19 -29.17 3.84 -3.37
C ALA A 19 -29.00 3.72 -4.88
N ALA A 20 -28.12 4.56 -5.44
CA ALA A 20 -27.82 4.60 -6.86
C ALA A 20 -26.50 3.89 -7.18
N PRO A 21 -26.46 3.04 -8.22
CA PRO A 21 -25.21 2.46 -8.68
C PRO A 21 -24.32 3.54 -9.30
N LEU A 22 -23.01 3.47 -9.07
CA LEU A 22 -22.03 4.39 -9.66
C LEU A 22 -21.47 3.75 -10.94
N ASP A 23 -21.48 4.51 -12.04
CA ASP A 23 -20.89 4.07 -13.31
C ASP A 23 -19.37 4.00 -13.23
N SER A 24 -18.73 4.96 -12.54
CA SER A 24 -17.29 5.03 -12.40
C SER A 24 -16.83 5.61 -11.07
N VAL A 25 -15.64 5.19 -10.63
CA VAL A 25 -14.94 5.68 -9.44
C VAL A 25 -13.49 5.99 -9.84
N GLU A 26 -13.08 7.24 -9.68
CA GLU A 26 -11.74 7.70 -10.05
C GLU A 26 -10.64 7.16 -9.11
N ALA A 27 -10.95 7.07 -7.80
CA ALA A 27 -10.05 6.53 -6.80
C ALA A 27 -10.81 5.90 -5.65
N VAL A 28 -10.34 4.76 -5.16
CA VAL A 28 -10.83 4.17 -3.91
C VAL A 28 -10.22 4.92 -2.74
N THR A 29 -11.04 5.59 -1.93
CA THR A 29 -10.60 6.34 -0.75
C THR A 29 -10.64 5.47 0.52
N LEU A 30 -9.90 5.89 1.56
CA LEU A 30 -9.98 5.24 2.88
C LEU A 30 -11.40 5.28 3.42
N GLU A 31 -12.10 6.41 3.28
CA GLU A 31 -13.50 6.57 3.70
C GLU A 31 -14.42 5.55 3.03
N MET A 32 -14.27 5.29 1.73
CA MET A 32 -15.01 4.25 1.02
C MET A 32 -14.73 2.86 1.59
N VAL A 33 -13.49 2.57 1.94
CA VAL A 33 -13.08 1.27 2.51
C VAL A 33 -13.60 1.11 3.94
N GLU A 34 -13.61 2.17 4.74
CA GLU A 34 -14.07 2.16 6.13
C GLU A 34 -15.61 2.12 6.24
N SER A 35 -16.31 2.89 5.40
CA SER A 35 -17.76 2.92 5.32
C SER A 35 -18.36 1.64 4.72
N ALA A 36 -17.60 0.92 3.90
CA ALA A 36 -17.99 -0.38 3.37
C ALA A 36 -18.06 -1.40 4.51
N GLY A 37 -19.24 -1.65 5.03
CA GLY A 37 -19.51 -2.54 6.17
C GLY A 37 -18.83 -3.91 6.09
N HIS A 38 -18.75 -4.58 7.23
CA HIS A 38 -18.27 -5.95 7.36
C HIS A 38 -19.19 -6.93 6.59
N ALA A 39 -18.63 -8.12 6.27
CA ALA A 39 -19.25 -9.14 5.43
C ALA A 39 -20.79 -9.21 5.53
N GLY A 40 -21.45 -8.96 4.41
CA GLY A 40 -22.90 -8.84 4.35
C GLY A 40 -23.66 -10.13 4.10
N SER A 41 -23.00 -11.30 4.02
CA SER A 41 -23.69 -12.59 3.87
C SER A 41 -23.03 -13.67 4.73
N SER A 42 -23.85 -14.55 5.30
CA SER A 42 -23.41 -15.71 6.10
C SER A 42 -22.61 -16.77 5.31
N ARG A 43 -22.54 -16.64 3.99
CA ARG A 43 -21.86 -17.57 3.07
C ARG A 43 -20.62 -17.00 2.37
N GLY A 44 -20.39 -15.66 2.46
CA GLY A 44 -19.27 -14.99 1.80
C GLY A 44 -18.20 -14.58 2.80
N THR A 45 -16.95 -14.98 2.58
CA THR A 45 -15.79 -14.58 3.39
C THR A 45 -15.31 -13.16 3.11
N GLY A 46 -15.84 -12.47 2.09
CA GLY A 46 -15.42 -11.14 1.67
C GLY A 46 -16.59 -10.17 1.47
N GLY A 47 -16.67 -9.14 2.30
CA GLY A 47 -17.62 -8.02 2.13
C GLY A 47 -17.13 -7.01 1.08
N MET A 48 -17.90 -5.93 0.88
CA MET A 48 -17.54 -4.82 -0.03
C MET A 48 -16.16 -4.22 0.34
N ARG A 49 -15.82 -4.13 1.62
CA ARG A 49 -14.52 -3.69 2.11
C ARG A 49 -13.35 -4.49 1.52
N THR A 50 -13.47 -5.82 1.46
CA THR A 50 -12.43 -6.69 0.88
C THR A 50 -12.33 -6.49 -0.64
N LYS A 51 -13.47 -6.31 -1.31
CA LYS A 51 -13.51 -6.02 -2.75
C LYS A 51 -12.84 -4.67 -3.05
N LEU A 52 -13.16 -3.62 -2.30
CA LEU A 52 -12.53 -2.30 -2.46
C LEU A 52 -11.01 -2.33 -2.23
N LYS A 53 -10.53 -3.07 -1.22
CA LYS A 53 -9.09 -3.27 -1.03
C LYS A 53 -8.43 -3.97 -2.22
N ALA A 54 -9.05 -5.03 -2.77
CA ALA A 54 -8.54 -5.72 -3.93
C ALA A 54 -8.54 -4.82 -5.19
N ILE A 55 -9.59 -4.02 -5.36
CA ILE A 55 -9.70 -3.02 -6.43
C ILE A 55 -8.60 -1.96 -6.28
N GLN A 56 -8.37 -1.45 -5.07
CA GLN A 56 -7.32 -0.47 -4.80
C GLN A 56 -5.94 -1.01 -5.17
N ILE A 57 -5.61 -2.25 -4.75
CA ILE A 57 -4.34 -2.92 -5.11
C ILE A 57 -4.17 -3.00 -6.63
N ALA A 58 -5.21 -3.42 -7.36
CA ALA A 58 -5.17 -3.53 -8.81
C ALA A 58 -5.08 -2.14 -9.49
N ALA A 59 -5.84 -1.14 -9.02
CA ALA A 59 -5.82 0.21 -9.53
C ALA A 59 -4.46 0.89 -9.32
N ASP A 60 -3.88 0.75 -8.12
CA ASP A 60 -2.50 1.16 -7.83
C ASP A 60 -1.50 0.38 -8.70
N GLY A 61 -1.86 -0.85 -9.08
CA GLY A 61 -1.22 -1.67 -10.10
C GLY A 61 -1.26 -1.11 -11.53
N GLY A 62 -1.96 0.00 -11.77
CA GLY A 62 -2.18 0.55 -13.10
C GLY A 62 -3.23 -0.22 -13.90
N CYS A 63 -4.02 -1.07 -13.25
CA CYS A 63 -5.11 -1.81 -13.88
C CYS A 63 -6.44 -1.08 -13.68
N ARG A 64 -7.18 -0.87 -14.76
CA ARG A 64 -8.58 -0.52 -14.69
C ARG A 64 -9.37 -1.74 -14.22
N VAL A 65 -10.23 -1.61 -13.23
CA VAL A 65 -11.03 -2.70 -12.68
C VAL A 65 -12.51 -2.45 -12.95
N VAL A 66 -13.23 -3.49 -13.36
CA VAL A 66 -14.69 -3.47 -13.45
C VAL A 66 -15.25 -4.42 -12.39
N LEU A 67 -16.11 -3.90 -11.52
CA LEU A 67 -16.90 -4.69 -10.57
C LEU A 67 -18.27 -4.95 -11.20
N ALA A 68 -18.64 -6.22 -11.39
CA ALA A 68 -19.90 -6.61 -12.03
C ALA A 68 -20.44 -7.91 -11.44
N HIS A 69 -21.72 -8.21 -11.71
CA HIS A 69 -22.38 -9.43 -11.26
C HIS A 69 -21.89 -10.65 -12.03
N GLY A 70 -21.39 -11.67 -11.32
CA GLY A 70 -20.77 -12.85 -11.92
C GLY A 70 -21.74 -13.85 -12.54
N ARG A 71 -23.05 -13.72 -12.31
CA ARG A 71 -24.08 -14.61 -12.86
C ARG A 71 -24.77 -14.05 -14.10
N GLU A 72 -24.44 -12.82 -14.50
CA GLU A 72 -24.95 -12.28 -15.76
C GLU A 72 -24.35 -13.02 -16.95
N GLY A 73 -25.21 -13.41 -17.92
CA GLY A 73 -24.74 -14.03 -19.15
C GLY A 73 -23.86 -13.07 -19.94
N ASP A 74 -22.77 -13.60 -20.49
CA ASP A 74 -21.84 -12.89 -21.39
C ASP A 74 -21.21 -11.61 -20.80
N VAL A 75 -21.24 -11.44 -19.44
CA VAL A 75 -20.76 -10.24 -18.76
C VAL A 75 -19.33 -9.84 -19.18
N LEU A 76 -18.42 -10.81 -19.32
CA LEU A 76 -17.05 -10.54 -19.76
C LEU A 76 -16.99 -10.03 -21.20
N SER A 77 -17.76 -10.64 -22.11
CA SER A 77 -17.84 -10.22 -23.52
C SER A 77 -18.41 -8.80 -23.64
N ARG A 78 -19.42 -8.48 -22.84
CA ARG A 78 -20.03 -7.14 -22.79
C ARG A 78 -19.06 -6.09 -22.28
N ILE A 79 -18.33 -6.37 -21.19
CA ILE A 79 -17.28 -5.49 -20.66
C ILE A 79 -16.18 -5.25 -21.70
N LEU A 80 -15.70 -6.31 -22.38
CA LEU A 80 -14.66 -6.20 -23.41
C LEU A 80 -15.11 -5.40 -24.64
N LYS A 81 -16.40 -5.44 -24.97
CA LYS A 81 -17.01 -4.61 -26.03
C LYS A 81 -17.21 -3.15 -25.61
N GLY A 82 -16.92 -2.80 -24.36
CA GLY A 82 -17.06 -1.44 -23.83
C GLY A 82 -18.48 -1.08 -23.40
N GLU A 83 -19.37 -2.07 -23.23
CA GLU A 83 -20.70 -1.82 -22.67
C GLU A 83 -20.58 -1.35 -21.22
N ARG A 84 -21.52 -0.49 -20.80
CA ARG A 84 -21.62 -0.03 -19.41
C ARG A 84 -22.24 -1.14 -18.55
N VAL A 85 -21.37 -1.94 -17.94
CA VAL A 85 -21.75 -3.04 -17.05
C VAL A 85 -21.02 -2.85 -15.74
N GLY A 86 -21.76 -2.78 -14.64
CA GLY A 86 -21.20 -2.63 -13.31
C GLY A 86 -20.53 -1.27 -13.09
N THR A 87 -19.57 -1.20 -12.16
CA THR A 87 -18.80 0.00 -11.82
C THR A 87 -17.36 -0.12 -12.32
N VAL A 88 -16.89 0.90 -13.03
CA VAL A 88 -15.49 1.00 -13.51
C VAL A 88 -14.67 1.78 -12.51
N PHE A 89 -13.59 1.20 -12.01
CA PHE A 89 -12.59 1.87 -11.19
C PHE A 89 -11.38 2.22 -12.05
N ALA A 90 -10.99 3.49 -12.05
CA ALA A 90 -9.90 3.98 -12.86
C ALA A 90 -8.55 3.45 -12.39
N ALA A 91 -7.64 3.24 -13.33
CA ALA A 91 -6.25 2.91 -13.01
C ALA A 91 -5.55 4.14 -12.44
N ARG A 92 -4.87 4.03 -11.32
CA ARG A 92 -3.95 5.08 -10.85
C ARG A 92 -2.71 5.09 -11.74
N ARG A 93 -2.52 6.20 -12.45
CA ARG A 93 -1.30 6.40 -13.26
C ARG A 93 -0.19 6.90 -12.33
N ASN A 94 0.99 6.28 -12.39
CA ASN A 94 2.30 6.79 -11.93
C ASN A 94 3.00 6.18 -10.71
N LEU A 95 2.57 5.07 -10.13
CA LEU A 95 3.48 4.39 -9.20
C LEU A 95 4.38 3.42 -9.99
N LYS A 96 5.72 3.52 -9.82
CA LYS A 96 6.67 2.51 -10.29
C LYS A 96 6.35 1.14 -9.67
N ASN A 97 6.58 0.04 -10.38
CA ASN A 97 6.24 -1.32 -9.90
C ASN A 97 6.77 -1.61 -8.49
N ARG A 98 7.99 -1.13 -8.18
CA ARG A 98 8.63 -1.30 -6.86
C ARG A 98 7.89 -0.54 -5.75
N SER A 99 7.46 0.70 -6.03
CA SER A 99 6.71 1.51 -5.06
C SER A 99 5.35 0.90 -4.72
N ARG A 100 4.67 0.32 -5.71
CA ARG A 100 3.40 -0.39 -5.52
C ARG A 100 3.55 -1.62 -4.64
N TRP A 101 4.55 -2.46 -4.95
CA TRP A 101 4.86 -3.63 -4.15
C TRP A 101 5.14 -3.24 -2.70
N LEU A 102 5.92 -2.18 -2.50
CA LEU A 102 6.29 -1.69 -1.17
C LEU A 102 5.08 -1.22 -0.35
N LEU A 103 4.16 -0.45 -0.96
CA LEU A 103 2.92 0.01 -0.30
C LEU A 103 2.06 -1.14 0.23
N HIS A 104 1.92 -2.21 -0.57
CA HIS A 104 1.04 -3.34 -0.24
C HIS A 104 1.72 -4.45 0.55
N SER A 105 3.05 -4.40 0.71
CA SER A 105 3.79 -5.37 1.52
C SER A 105 3.54 -5.15 3.01
N ALA A 106 3.38 -6.24 3.77
CA ALA A 106 3.31 -6.18 5.23
C ALA A 106 4.69 -5.85 5.80
N PRO A 107 4.84 -4.81 6.63
CA PRO A 107 6.12 -4.48 7.25
C PRO A 107 6.51 -5.55 8.29
N ARG A 108 7.79 -5.86 8.37
CA ARG A 108 8.37 -6.79 9.35
C ARG A 108 8.76 -6.13 10.67
N GLY A 109 8.85 -4.80 10.66
CA GLY A 109 9.19 -3.99 11.81
C GLY A 109 9.03 -2.51 11.51
N GLN A 110 9.51 -1.68 12.44
CA GLN A 110 9.42 -0.23 12.35
C GLN A 110 10.76 0.41 12.72
N ILE A 111 11.10 1.49 12.04
CA ILE A 111 12.23 2.38 12.35
C ILE A 111 11.62 3.73 12.74
N ILE A 112 11.88 4.17 13.96
CA ILE A 112 11.51 5.50 14.41
C ILE A 112 12.70 6.42 14.15
N VAL A 113 12.44 7.50 13.45
CA VAL A 113 13.44 8.51 13.07
C VAL A 113 13.05 9.88 13.58
N ASP A 114 14.03 10.77 13.69
CA ASP A 114 13.81 12.16 14.08
C ASP A 114 13.13 12.98 12.96
N ASP A 115 12.66 14.19 13.30
CA ASP A 115 11.97 15.08 12.37
C ASP A 115 12.86 15.51 11.20
N GLY A 116 14.17 15.67 11.46
CA GLY A 116 15.14 16.03 10.42
C GLY A 116 15.29 14.94 9.37
N ALA A 117 15.30 13.68 9.79
CA ALA A 117 15.33 12.54 8.87
C ALA A 117 14.01 12.42 8.09
N VAL A 118 12.85 12.64 8.71
CA VAL A 118 11.55 12.68 8.03
C VAL A 118 11.55 13.75 6.93
N GLU A 119 11.99 14.96 7.25
CA GLU A 119 12.08 16.05 6.28
C GLU A 119 13.07 15.76 5.16
N ALA A 120 14.21 15.12 5.47
CA ALA A 120 15.20 14.72 4.47
C ALA A 120 14.62 13.73 3.45
N ILE A 121 13.94 12.68 3.92
CA ILE A 121 13.33 11.68 3.02
C ILE A 121 12.17 12.26 2.20
N LYS A 122 11.37 13.18 2.75
CA LYS A 122 10.34 13.92 1.99
C LYS A 122 10.94 14.74 0.84
N ARG A 123 12.17 15.24 1.00
CA ARG A 123 12.93 15.97 -0.03
C ARG A 123 13.70 15.05 -0.98
N HIS A 124 13.34 13.76 -1.06
CA HIS A 124 14.01 12.76 -1.90
C HIS A 124 15.48 12.52 -1.55
N ASN A 125 15.86 12.62 -0.28
CA ASN A 125 17.17 12.19 0.19
C ASN A 125 17.11 10.75 0.72
N SER A 126 18.28 10.09 0.79
CA SER A 126 18.45 8.79 1.42
C SER A 126 18.23 8.88 2.94
N LEU A 127 17.67 7.82 3.54
CA LEU A 127 17.60 7.71 4.99
C LEU A 127 18.95 7.23 5.54
N LEU A 128 19.55 8.04 6.40
CA LEU A 128 20.82 7.76 7.06
C LEU A 128 20.63 7.18 8.46
N VAL A 129 21.62 6.46 8.97
CA VAL A 129 21.59 5.88 10.32
C VAL A 129 21.60 6.94 11.42
N THR A 130 22.13 8.13 11.16
CA THR A 130 22.19 9.25 12.12
C THR A 130 20.83 9.75 12.55
N GLY A 131 19.80 9.60 11.71
CA GLY A 131 18.43 10.02 12.01
C GLY A 131 17.63 8.97 12.78
N VAL A 132 18.19 7.79 13.08
CA VAL A 132 17.47 6.72 13.77
C VAL A 132 17.42 6.97 15.27
N VAL A 133 16.20 6.97 15.82
CA VAL A 133 15.94 7.10 17.27
C VAL A 133 15.78 5.73 17.92
N THR A 134 14.98 4.84 17.30
CA THR A 134 14.78 3.48 17.78
C THR A 134 14.36 2.53 16.66
N VAL A 135 14.48 1.24 16.91
CA VAL A 135 14.12 0.16 15.98
C VAL A 135 13.23 -0.83 16.71
N GLU A 136 12.11 -1.21 16.11
CA GLU A 136 11.15 -2.14 16.66
C GLU A 136 10.89 -3.31 15.71
N GLY A 137 10.68 -4.50 16.28
CA GLY A 137 10.49 -5.74 15.52
C GLY A 137 11.79 -6.45 15.15
N ASN A 138 11.65 -7.55 14.43
CA ASN A 138 12.78 -8.36 13.96
C ASN A 138 12.70 -8.51 12.44
N PHE A 139 13.64 -7.92 11.74
CA PHE A 139 13.73 -7.91 10.28
C PHE A 139 15.17 -8.04 9.81
N ASP A 140 15.33 -8.56 8.62
CA ASP A 140 16.61 -8.72 7.94
C ASP A 140 16.82 -7.63 6.86
N SER A 141 18.05 -7.52 6.38
CA SER A 141 18.38 -6.71 5.20
C SER A 141 17.56 -7.17 4.00
N GLY A 142 16.88 -6.24 3.32
CA GLY A 142 15.96 -6.50 2.22
C GLY A 142 14.49 -6.56 2.61
N ASP A 143 14.17 -6.61 3.91
CA ASP A 143 12.80 -6.60 4.39
C ASP A 143 12.16 -5.21 4.31
N VAL A 144 10.83 -5.23 4.18
CA VAL A 144 10.00 -4.02 4.23
C VAL A 144 9.76 -3.63 5.67
N VAL A 145 10.03 -2.36 5.97
CA VAL A 145 9.82 -1.78 7.30
C VAL A 145 9.05 -0.46 7.23
N MET A 146 8.38 -0.13 8.31
CA MET A 146 7.67 1.14 8.51
C MET A 146 8.64 2.22 8.96
N VAL A 147 8.39 3.48 8.62
CA VAL A 147 9.08 4.66 9.17
C VAL A 147 8.05 5.63 9.71
N ASN A 148 8.04 5.86 11.03
CA ASN A 148 7.17 6.82 11.76
C ASN A 148 5.70 6.81 11.32
N ASP A 149 5.14 5.70 10.88
CA ASP A 149 3.79 5.58 10.31
C ASP A 149 3.51 6.48 9.08
N VAL A 150 4.53 7.12 8.50
CA VAL A 150 4.39 8.03 7.34
C VAL A 150 4.89 7.41 6.03
N ALA A 151 5.78 6.40 6.11
CA ALA A 151 6.38 5.78 4.93
C ALA A 151 6.70 4.31 5.15
N LYS A 152 6.92 3.58 4.06
CA LYS A 152 7.56 2.27 4.03
C LYS A 152 8.85 2.33 3.22
N LEU A 153 9.82 1.50 3.60
CA LEU A 153 11.06 1.34 2.85
C LEU A 153 11.55 -0.12 2.87
N VAL A 154 12.48 -0.41 1.97
CA VAL A 154 13.28 -1.64 2.04
C VAL A 154 14.56 -1.32 2.81
N SER A 155 14.75 -1.96 3.95
CA SER A 155 15.93 -1.70 4.79
C SER A 155 17.17 -2.37 4.21
N ALA A 156 18.26 -1.63 4.10
CA ALA A 156 19.57 -2.18 3.75
C ALA A 156 20.26 -2.91 4.92
N PHE A 157 19.77 -2.74 6.15
CA PHE A 157 20.32 -3.33 7.36
C PHE A 157 19.26 -4.16 8.08
N SER A 158 19.67 -5.16 8.83
CA SER A 158 18.83 -5.87 9.78
C SER A 158 18.53 -5.01 11.02
N SER A 159 17.48 -5.36 11.76
CA SER A 159 17.13 -4.70 13.03
C SER A 159 18.29 -4.74 14.05
N ARG A 160 19.07 -5.83 14.06
CA ARG A 160 20.24 -6.01 14.95
C ARG A 160 21.38 -5.06 14.56
N GLU A 161 21.69 -4.94 13.27
CA GLU A 161 22.70 -4.01 12.77
C GLU A 161 22.32 -2.57 13.07
N LEU A 162 21.04 -2.19 12.81
CA LEU A 162 20.57 -0.84 13.10
C LEU A 162 20.65 -0.50 14.59
N ALA A 163 20.33 -1.45 15.48
CA ALA A 163 20.43 -1.24 16.92
C ALA A 163 21.86 -0.88 17.37
N LEU A 164 22.89 -1.42 16.69
CA LEU A 164 24.30 -1.07 16.96
C LEU A 164 24.69 0.30 16.37
N LEU A 165 23.94 0.76 15.38
CA LEU A 165 24.25 1.98 14.63
C LEU A 165 23.45 3.22 15.11
N ILE A 166 22.52 3.07 16.05
CA ILE A 166 21.76 4.21 16.62
C ILE A 166 22.72 5.26 17.18
N GLY A 167 22.53 6.51 16.77
CA GLY A 167 23.33 7.64 17.20
C GLY A 167 24.77 7.65 16.63
N ARG A 168 25.11 6.78 15.68
CA ARG A 168 26.40 6.73 15.02
C ARG A 168 26.39 7.47 13.69
N HIS A 169 27.57 7.95 13.29
CA HIS A 169 27.73 8.55 11.98
C HIS A 169 27.93 7.48 10.90
N SER A 170 27.47 7.74 9.67
CA SER A 170 27.57 6.77 8.57
C SER A 170 29.02 6.34 8.23
N SER A 171 30.00 7.17 8.57
CA SER A 171 31.44 6.85 8.43
C SER A 171 31.92 5.78 9.41
N GLU A 172 31.21 5.55 10.52
CA GLU A 172 31.57 4.58 11.55
C GLU A 172 31.02 3.17 11.25
N ILE A 173 30.13 3.02 10.26
CA ILE A 173 29.46 1.75 9.93
C ILE A 173 30.47 0.62 9.72
N PRO A 174 31.54 0.77 8.89
CA PRO A 174 32.47 -0.33 8.66
C PRO A 174 33.21 -0.78 9.90
N SER A 175 33.53 0.15 10.82
CA SER A 175 34.25 -0.18 12.04
C SER A 175 33.36 -0.89 13.08
N ILE A 176 32.04 -0.60 13.09
CA ILE A 176 31.08 -1.16 14.05
C ILE A 176 30.63 -2.56 13.62
N LEU A 177 30.34 -2.74 12.33
CA LEU A 177 29.82 -4.00 11.81
C LEU A 177 30.91 -5.03 11.45
N GLY A 178 32.21 -4.63 11.52
CA GLY A 178 33.35 -5.54 11.38
C GLY A 178 33.57 -6.10 9.98
N HIS A 179 32.95 -5.52 8.93
CA HIS A 179 33.09 -5.93 7.54
C HIS A 179 33.02 -4.71 6.62
N ASP A 180 33.54 -4.85 5.43
CA ASP A 180 33.52 -3.78 4.42
C ASP A 180 32.11 -3.62 3.86
N VAL A 181 31.30 -2.83 4.56
CA VAL A 181 29.93 -2.53 4.18
C VAL A 181 29.92 -1.28 3.33
N ASP A 182 29.77 -1.45 2.03
CA ASP A 182 29.60 -0.32 1.08
C ASP A 182 28.22 0.38 1.22
N ARG A 183 27.52 0.17 2.34
CA ARG A 183 26.19 0.71 2.63
C ARG A 183 26.31 1.86 3.61
N ARG A 184 26.06 3.08 3.14
CA ARG A 184 26.10 4.31 3.95
C ARG A 184 24.72 4.84 4.35
N PHE A 185 23.66 4.19 3.88
CA PHE A 185 22.26 4.60 4.07
C PHE A 185 21.39 3.38 4.35
N ILE A 186 20.29 3.60 5.07
CA ILE A 186 19.27 2.58 5.37
C ILE A 186 18.45 2.28 4.13
N ALA A 187 18.07 3.34 3.39
CA ALA A 187 17.35 3.24 2.13
C ALA A 187 17.66 4.43 1.22
N ARG A 188 17.63 4.20 -0.08
CA ARG A 188 17.71 5.24 -1.11
C ARG A 188 16.32 5.83 -1.35
N PRO A 189 16.21 7.02 -1.95
CA PRO A 189 14.90 7.64 -2.23
C PRO A 189 13.95 6.75 -3.04
N GLU A 190 14.48 5.99 -4.01
CA GLU A 190 13.70 5.05 -4.82
C GLU A 190 13.21 3.79 -4.06
N GLU A 191 13.70 3.60 -2.85
CA GLU A 191 13.35 2.51 -1.93
C GLU A 191 12.38 2.94 -0.84
N ILE A 192 11.92 4.20 -0.86
CA ILE A 192 11.03 4.80 0.12
C ILE A 192 9.71 5.17 -0.55
N VAL A 193 8.59 4.85 0.07
CA VAL A 193 7.25 5.22 -0.39
C VAL A 193 6.46 5.77 0.77
N PHE A 194 5.90 6.97 0.58
CA PHE A 194 5.04 7.62 1.56
C PHE A 194 3.60 7.13 1.45
N PHE A 195 2.89 7.14 2.56
CA PHE A 195 1.44 7.05 2.58
C PHE A 195 0.84 8.39 2.17
N GLU A 196 -0.19 8.36 1.33
CA GLU A 196 -1.03 9.51 1.00
C GLU A 196 -2.12 9.69 2.05
#